data_c8874fcc67eed044d0e86f32b2a5190b
#
_entry.id   c8874fcc67eed044d0e86f32b2a5190b
#
_cell.length_a   1.000
_cell.length_b   1.000
_cell.length_c   1.000
_cell.angle_alpha   90.00
_cell.angle_beta   90.00
_cell.angle_gamma   90.00
#
_symmetry.space_group_name_H-M   'P 1'
#
loop_
_entity.id
_entity.type
_entity.pdbx_description
1 polymer ?
#
loop_
_entity_poly.entity_id
_entity_poly.type
_entity_poly.pdbx_seq_one_letter_code
_entity_poly.pdbx_strand_id
1 'polypeptide(L)'
;MTSLWEASAVRPQGYAKALEGDRSADVLVIGGGMAGVLCAYLLSEAGCRCALVEGGQVGAGVTANTTAKVTAQHDLVYDRLIKKRGADAARLYFEANQAAVAGLRQLADDAPCDFEEKTAYVYATGSTAGIEGELAAYEQLGIPHHVLPSAPVPVANRGALGMERQAQFNPLKLLFGLLGLMPSVDVYEHAFVTDVSGNMARTDRGSITADHIVFATHYPLVNVPGLYFMKEHQERSYAVALEGAPLVDGMFIGNAGGFSFRTYGEYLLVGGGGHRTGQGPKPTEGYAKIRAFAAEAYPGAQERYAWATQDCMSLDHVP
;
A
#
# COMPACT_ATOMS: atom_id res chain seq x y z
N MET A 1 -8.66 14.99 8.80
CA MET A 1 -7.74 15.52 7.77
C MET A 1 -7.97 14.64 6.55
N THR A 2 -8.12 15.24 5.40
CA THR A 2 -8.39 14.54 4.12
C THR A 2 -7.06 14.23 3.47
N SER A 3 -6.88 13.02 2.93
CA SER A 3 -5.68 12.67 2.17
C SER A 3 -5.70 13.37 0.81
N LEU A 4 -4.52 13.48 0.18
CA LEU A 4 -4.40 13.98 -1.20
C LEU A 4 -5.22 13.12 -2.18
N TRP A 5 -5.31 11.82 -1.92
CA TRP A 5 -6.04 10.88 -2.76
C TRP A 5 -7.55 11.11 -2.72
N GLU A 6 -8.10 11.33 -1.53
CA GLU A 6 -9.52 11.67 -1.37
C GLU A 6 -9.88 13.01 -2.02
N ALA A 7 -8.95 13.97 -1.99
CA ALA A 7 -9.16 15.27 -2.62
C ALA A 7 -9.02 15.25 -4.15
N SER A 8 -8.27 14.30 -4.71
CA SER A 8 -7.92 14.25 -6.14
C SER A 8 -8.64 13.17 -6.94
N ALA A 9 -9.39 12.27 -6.28
CA ALA A 9 -10.15 11.23 -6.95
C ALA A 9 -11.66 11.45 -6.78
N VAL A 10 -12.41 11.26 -7.86
CA VAL A 10 -13.86 11.37 -7.85
C VAL A 10 -14.46 9.98 -7.62
N ARG A 11 -15.17 9.81 -6.49
CA ARG A 11 -15.88 8.57 -6.18
C ARG A 11 -17.03 8.36 -7.17
N PRO A 12 -17.12 7.20 -7.85
CA PRO A 12 -18.25 6.90 -8.72
C PRO A 12 -19.55 6.78 -7.90
N GLN A 13 -20.68 6.95 -8.55
CA GLN A 13 -21.99 6.77 -7.93
C GLN A 13 -22.65 5.49 -8.44
N GLY A 14 -23.51 4.89 -7.62
CA GLY A 14 -24.35 3.77 -8.05
C GLY A 14 -23.63 2.42 -8.20
N TYR A 15 -22.35 2.33 -7.86
CA TYR A 15 -21.61 1.07 -7.91
C TYR A 15 -21.92 0.13 -6.74
N ALA A 16 -22.33 0.66 -5.61
CA ALA A 16 -22.63 -0.08 -4.39
C ALA A 16 -24.13 -0.11 -4.10
N LYS A 17 -24.56 -1.21 -3.49
CA LYS A 17 -25.93 -1.46 -3.04
C LYS A 17 -25.96 -1.60 -1.51
N ALA A 18 -27.12 -1.42 -0.91
CA ALA A 18 -27.35 -1.87 0.47
C ALA A 18 -27.51 -3.40 0.47
N LEU A 19 -26.87 -4.07 1.43
CA LEU A 19 -27.14 -5.48 1.66
C LEU A 19 -28.49 -5.60 2.38
N GLU A 20 -29.45 -6.30 1.78
CA GLU A 20 -30.76 -6.55 2.34
C GLU A 20 -31.08 -8.04 2.28
N GLY A 21 -31.14 -8.68 3.46
CA GLY A 21 -31.41 -10.12 3.59
C GLY A 21 -30.24 -10.99 3.08
N ASP A 22 -30.57 -12.25 2.79
CA ASP A 22 -29.58 -13.25 2.44
C ASP A 22 -29.25 -13.24 0.95
N ARG A 23 -27.98 -13.43 0.62
CA ARG A 23 -27.44 -13.47 -0.75
C ARG A 23 -26.53 -14.67 -0.94
N SER A 24 -26.23 -14.98 -2.21
CA SER A 24 -25.26 -16.00 -2.58
C SER A 24 -24.36 -15.54 -3.72
N ALA A 25 -23.12 -16.00 -3.72
CA ALA A 25 -22.12 -15.77 -4.76
C ALA A 25 -21.24 -17.01 -4.92
N ASP A 26 -20.45 -17.08 -5.97
CA ASP A 26 -19.43 -18.12 -6.08
C ASP A 26 -18.23 -17.75 -5.18
N VAL A 27 -17.86 -16.47 -5.18
CA VAL A 27 -16.80 -15.93 -4.32
C VAL A 27 -17.29 -14.70 -3.57
N LEU A 28 -17.09 -14.71 -2.26
CA LEU A 28 -17.27 -13.53 -1.41
C LEU A 28 -15.90 -12.92 -1.08
N VAL A 29 -15.73 -11.64 -1.36
CA VAL A 29 -14.55 -10.87 -0.93
C VAL A 29 -14.95 -9.95 0.22
N ILE A 30 -14.30 -10.09 1.37
CA ILE A 30 -14.55 -9.28 2.57
C ILE A 30 -13.44 -8.22 2.69
N GLY A 31 -13.82 -6.95 2.52
CA GLY A 31 -12.95 -5.78 2.56
C GLY A 31 -12.81 -5.10 1.20
N GLY A 32 -13.24 -3.85 1.13
CA GLY A 32 -13.26 -3.00 -0.07
C GLY A 32 -11.99 -2.13 -0.24
N GLY A 33 -10.84 -2.56 0.27
CA GLY A 33 -9.55 -1.94 0.01
C GLY A 33 -8.96 -2.35 -1.34
N MET A 34 -7.73 -1.91 -1.64
CA MET A 34 -7.03 -2.20 -2.89
C MET A 34 -6.99 -3.70 -3.18
N ALA A 35 -6.58 -4.52 -2.22
CA ALA A 35 -6.48 -5.97 -2.39
C ALA A 35 -7.83 -6.61 -2.71
N GLY A 36 -8.90 -6.21 -2.00
CA GLY A 36 -10.23 -6.76 -2.22
C GLY A 36 -10.84 -6.37 -3.56
N VAL A 37 -10.73 -5.10 -3.96
CA VAL A 37 -11.24 -4.64 -5.26
C VAL A 37 -10.48 -5.27 -6.42
N LEU A 38 -9.14 -5.35 -6.35
CA LEU A 38 -8.33 -6.05 -7.36
C LEU A 38 -8.72 -7.53 -7.46
N CYS A 39 -8.89 -8.21 -6.32
CA CYS A 39 -9.30 -9.61 -6.28
C CYS A 39 -10.68 -9.81 -6.93
N ALA A 40 -11.67 -8.99 -6.55
CA ALA A 40 -13.03 -9.06 -7.11
C ALA A 40 -13.03 -8.77 -8.62
N TYR A 41 -12.25 -7.77 -9.07
CA TYR A 41 -12.09 -7.45 -10.48
C TYR A 41 -11.54 -8.65 -11.26
N LEU A 42 -10.40 -9.18 -10.85
CA LEU A 42 -9.73 -10.30 -11.56
C LEU A 42 -10.59 -11.57 -11.57
N LEU A 43 -11.30 -11.85 -10.49
CA LEU A 43 -12.22 -12.99 -10.43
C LEU A 43 -13.43 -12.79 -11.35
N SER A 44 -13.96 -11.56 -11.43
CA SER A 44 -15.07 -11.26 -12.35
C SER A 44 -14.66 -11.38 -13.81
N GLU A 45 -13.44 -10.95 -14.17
CA GLU A 45 -12.87 -11.17 -15.51
C GLU A 45 -12.70 -12.66 -15.84
N ALA A 46 -12.44 -13.49 -14.82
CA ALA A 46 -12.39 -14.94 -14.96
C ALA A 46 -13.80 -15.60 -15.00
N GLY A 47 -14.88 -14.81 -14.96
CA GLY A 47 -16.27 -15.30 -15.06
C GLY A 47 -16.90 -15.75 -13.75
N CYS A 48 -16.27 -15.51 -12.59
CA CYS A 48 -16.86 -15.83 -11.29
C CYS A 48 -17.93 -14.80 -10.90
N ARG A 49 -19.05 -15.28 -10.31
CA ARG A 49 -20.03 -14.38 -9.68
C ARG A 49 -19.50 -13.95 -8.32
N CYS A 50 -19.03 -12.72 -8.24
CA CYS A 50 -18.43 -12.18 -7.03
C CYS A 50 -19.37 -11.26 -6.27
N ALA A 51 -19.31 -11.34 -4.94
CA ALA A 51 -19.81 -10.32 -4.03
C ALA A 51 -18.62 -9.71 -3.28
N LEU A 52 -18.60 -8.39 -3.15
CA LEU A 52 -17.64 -7.65 -2.34
C LEU A 52 -18.38 -6.93 -1.22
N VAL A 53 -17.99 -7.15 0.01
CA VAL A 53 -18.59 -6.54 1.18
C VAL A 53 -17.58 -5.67 1.92
N GLU A 54 -17.96 -4.43 2.23
CA GLU A 54 -17.16 -3.44 2.94
C GLU A 54 -17.93 -2.89 4.15
N GLY A 55 -17.29 -2.87 5.30
CA GLY A 55 -17.90 -2.39 6.54
C GLY A 55 -18.16 -0.88 6.59
N GLY A 56 -17.36 -0.12 5.86
CA GLY A 56 -17.50 1.33 5.68
C GLY A 56 -17.77 1.68 4.22
N GLN A 57 -16.88 2.47 3.65
CA GLN A 57 -16.89 2.82 2.24
C GLN A 57 -15.66 2.22 1.53
N VAL A 58 -15.86 1.72 0.32
CA VAL A 58 -14.78 1.18 -0.51
C VAL A 58 -13.67 2.22 -0.66
N GLY A 59 -12.43 1.80 -0.41
CA GLY A 59 -11.24 2.63 -0.50
C GLY A 59 -10.97 3.57 0.68
N ALA A 60 -11.87 3.74 1.64
CA ALA A 60 -11.72 4.70 2.73
C ALA A 60 -10.66 4.33 3.79
N GLY A 61 -10.18 3.09 3.81
CA GLY A 61 -9.18 2.61 4.76
C GLY A 61 -7.74 3.00 4.41
N VAL A 62 -6.83 2.05 4.53
CA VAL A 62 -5.40 2.23 4.22
C VAL A 62 -5.17 2.65 2.77
N THR A 63 -6.02 2.21 1.84
CA THR A 63 -5.94 2.62 0.43
C THR A 63 -5.98 4.14 0.23
N ALA A 64 -6.90 4.83 0.93
CA ALA A 64 -6.96 6.30 0.89
C ALA A 64 -5.80 6.99 1.62
N ASN A 65 -5.03 6.25 2.41
CA ASN A 65 -4.01 6.81 3.30
C ASN A 65 -2.59 6.28 3.02
N THR A 66 -2.39 5.52 1.95
CA THR A 66 -1.06 5.05 1.54
C THR A 66 -0.20 6.18 0.97
N THR A 67 1.12 5.99 0.89
CA THR A 67 2.01 6.84 0.09
C THR A 67 2.03 6.43 -1.38
N ALA A 68 1.35 5.35 -1.75
CA ALA A 68 1.08 4.86 -3.10
C ALA A 68 2.33 4.70 -3.99
N LYS A 69 3.34 4.05 -3.44
CA LYS A 69 4.50 3.53 -4.18
C LYS A 69 4.20 2.09 -4.61
N VAL A 70 4.48 1.75 -5.85
CA VAL A 70 4.36 0.41 -6.42
C VAL A 70 5.76 -0.08 -6.71
N THR A 71 6.26 -0.99 -5.91
CA THR A 71 7.67 -1.40 -6.00
C THR A 71 7.87 -2.83 -5.53
N ALA A 72 8.84 -3.50 -6.14
CA ALA A 72 9.42 -4.75 -5.65
C ALA A 72 10.56 -4.50 -4.64
N GLN A 73 10.94 -3.22 -4.41
CA GLN A 73 11.92 -2.83 -3.41
C GLN A 73 11.23 -2.50 -2.08
N HIS A 74 11.18 -3.46 -1.17
CA HIS A 74 10.59 -3.32 0.16
C HIS A 74 11.70 -3.16 1.22
N ASP A 75 12.29 -1.94 1.30
CA ASP A 75 13.50 -1.66 2.08
C ASP A 75 14.65 -2.60 1.66
N LEU A 76 15.52 -3.01 2.56
CA LEU A 76 16.66 -3.90 2.32
C LEU A 76 16.24 -5.36 2.58
N VAL A 77 15.50 -5.97 1.63
CA VAL A 77 14.87 -7.29 1.83
C VAL A 77 15.62 -8.45 1.20
N TYR A 78 16.31 -8.24 0.07
CA TYR A 78 16.87 -9.34 -0.74
C TYR A 78 18.09 -10.01 -0.11
N ASP A 79 19.02 -9.27 0.48
CA ASP A 79 20.14 -9.84 1.24
C ASP A 79 19.62 -10.73 2.38
N ARG A 80 18.59 -10.26 3.09
CA ARG A 80 17.95 -11.02 4.17
C ARG A 80 17.24 -12.28 3.64
N LEU A 81 16.54 -12.18 2.51
CA LEU A 81 15.85 -13.33 1.90
C LEU A 81 16.84 -14.37 1.45
N ILE A 82 17.94 -13.99 0.78
CA ILE A 82 19.00 -14.91 0.36
C ILE A 82 19.57 -15.65 1.57
N LYS A 83 19.91 -14.93 2.64
CA LYS A 83 20.47 -15.51 3.88
C LYS A 83 19.51 -16.47 4.59
N LYS A 84 18.20 -16.17 4.58
CA LYS A 84 17.19 -16.94 5.32
C LYS A 84 16.54 -18.06 4.50
N ARG A 85 16.38 -17.88 3.19
CA ARG A 85 15.56 -18.74 2.32
C ARG A 85 16.28 -19.23 1.07
N GLY A 86 17.49 -18.70 0.79
CA GLY A 86 18.25 -19.00 -0.41
C GLY A 86 17.94 -18.10 -1.60
N ALA A 87 18.81 -18.11 -2.60
CA ALA A 87 18.72 -17.23 -3.77
C ALA A 87 17.47 -17.51 -4.63
N ASP A 88 17.05 -18.76 -4.75
CA ASP A 88 15.87 -19.12 -5.56
C ASP A 88 14.57 -18.52 -4.98
N ALA A 89 14.40 -18.56 -3.65
CA ALA A 89 13.26 -17.94 -3.00
C ALA A 89 13.28 -16.41 -3.15
N ALA A 90 14.45 -15.78 -3.04
CA ALA A 90 14.61 -14.35 -3.25
C ALA A 90 14.33 -13.95 -4.70
N ARG A 91 14.74 -14.77 -5.68
CA ARG A 91 14.44 -14.58 -7.11
C ARG A 91 12.94 -14.67 -7.38
N LEU A 92 12.28 -15.71 -6.86
CA LEU A 92 10.83 -15.89 -7.01
C LEU A 92 10.07 -14.70 -6.43
N TYR A 93 10.50 -14.19 -5.27
CA TYR A 93 9.92 -13.00 -4.65
C TYR A 93 10.06 -11.77 -5.56
N PHE A 94 11.25 -11.53 -6.13
CA PHE A 94 11.49 -10.44 -7.06
C PHE A 94 10.60 -10.56 -8.31
N GLU A 95 10.58 -11.72 -8.95
CA GLU A 95 9.82 -11.98 -10.18
C GLU A 95 8.32 -11.80 -9.95
N ALA A 96 7.79 -12.30 -8.83
CA ALA A 96 6.37 -12.14 -8.48
C ALA A 96 5.98 -10.66 -8.28
N ASN A 97 6.81 -9.89 -7.56
CA ASN A 97 6.56 -8.47 -7.35
C ASN A 97 6.72 -7.65 -8.63
N GLN A 98 7.72 -7.96 -9.49
CA GLN A 98 7.86 -7.31 -10.80
C GLN A 98 6.67 -7.63 -11.72
N ALA A 99 6.16 -8.85 -11.70
CA ALA A 99 4.94 -9.21 -12.43
C ALA A 99 3.72 -8.42 -11.91
N ALA A 100 3.63 -8.20 -10.60
CA ALA A 100 2.57 -7.37 -10.01
C ALA A 100 2.68 -5.91 -10.43
N VAL A 101 3.89 -5.32 -10.48
CA VAL A 101 4.11 -3.96 -11.00
C VAL A 101 3.68 -3.87 -12.47
N ALA A 102 4.04 -4.86 -13.29
CA ALA A 102 3.63 -4.91 -14.70
C ALA A 102 2.12 -5.08 -14.86
N GLY A 103 1.48 -5.90 -14.01
CA GLY A 103 0.03 -6.07 -13.99
C GLY A 103 -0.71 -4.77 -13.64
N LEU A 104 -0.23 -4.02 -12.63
CA LEU A 104 -0.81 -2.72 -12.28
C LEU A 104 -0.63 -1.69 -13.41
N ARG A 105 0.46 -1.73 -14.15
CA ARG A 105 0.64 -0.90 -15.37
C ARG A 105 -0.46 -1.20 -16.40
N GLN A 106 -0.73 -2.48 -16.68
CA GLN A 106 -1.79 -2.88 -17.62
C GLN A 106 -3.17 -2.41 -17.15
N LEU A 107 -3.47 -2.56 -15.85
CA LEU A 107 -4.72 -2.08 -15.28
C LEU A 107 -4.86 -0.55 -15.36
N ALA A 108 -3.76 0.19 -15.33
CA ALA A 108 -3.77 1.65 -15.46
C ALA A 108 -4.15 2.13 -16.88
N ASP A 109 -4.02 1.28 -17.91
CA ASP A 109 -4.49 1.57 -19.25
C ASP A 109 -6.03 1.57 -19.31
N ASP A 110 -6.68 0.65 -18.58
CA ASP A 110 -8.14 0.52 -18.53
C ASP A 110 -8.76 1.43 -17.45
N ALA A 111 -8.06 1.66 -16.36
CA ALA A 111 -8.47 2.51 -15.23
C ALA A 111 -7.41 3.60 -14.97
N PRO A 112 -7.46 4.75 -15.70
CA PRO A 112 -6.47 5.82 -15.60
C PRO A 112 -6.30 6.33 -14.17
N CYS A 113 -5.07 6.26 -13.65
CA CYS A 113 -4.78 6.52 -12.24
C CYS A 113 -3.48 7.32 -12.00
N ASP A 114 -3.08 8.14 -12.97
CA ASP A 114 -1.83 8.90 -12.92
C ASP A 114 -0.62 7.97 -12.68
N PHE A 115 -0.61 6.82 -13.35
CA PHE A 115 0.47 5.86 -13.24
C PHE A 115 1.74 6.41 -13.88
N GLU A 116 2.81 6.47 -13.11
CA GLU A 116 4.12 6.93 -13.57
C GLU A 116 5.19 5.90 -13.25
N GLU A 117 5.97 5.50 -14.25
CA GLU A 117 7.17 4.70 -14.00
C GLU A 117 8.23 5.56 -13.32
N LYS A 118 8.81 5.04 -12.25
CA LYS A 118 9.84 5.69 -11.44
C LYS A 118 10.86 4.67 -10.94
N THR A 119 12.07 5.13 -10.65
CA THR A 119 13.01 4.34 -9.87
C THR A 119 12.68 4.46 -8.39
N ALA A 120 12.62 3.33 -7.68
CA ALA A 120 12.52 3.30 -6.23
C ALA A 120 13.92 3.24 -5.61
N TYR A 121 14.18 4.06 -4.59
CA TYR A 121 15.47 4.15 -3.92
C TYR A 121 15.35 3.92 -2.43
N VAL A 122 16.25 3.12 -1.87
CA VAL A 122 16.51 3.07 -0.43
C VAL A 122 17.82 3.81 -0.16
N TYR A 123 17.81 4.82 0.70
CA TYR A 123 19.01 5.60 1.06
C TYR A 123 19.45 5.37 2.49
N ALA A 124 20.78 5.40 2.73
CA ALA A 124 21.38 5.18 4.04
C ALA A 124 21.55 6.49 4.82
N THR A 125 20.94 6.59 5.99
CA THR A 125 21.11 7.71 6.92
C THR A 125 22.28 7.52 7.90
N GLY A 126 22.84 6.31 7.97
CA GLY A 126 23.94 5.93 8.86
C GLY A 126 24.96 5.05 8.14
N SER A 127 25.16 3.81 8.61
CA SER A 127 26.08 2.85 7.98
C SER A 127 25.58 2.44 6.59
N THR A 128 26.51 2.29 5.64
CA THR A 128 26.26 1.79 4.27
C THR A 128 26.19 0.27 4.20
N ALA A 129 26.60 -0.45 5.23
CA ALA A 129 26.74 -1.92 5.22
C ALA A 129 25.45 -2.65 4.78
N GLY A 130 24.28 -2.13 5.15
CA GLY A 130 23.00 -2.69 4.68
C GLY A 130 22.80 -2.51 3.17
N ILE A 131 23.11 -1.34 2.63
CA ILE A 131 23.03 -1.07 1.18
C ILE A 131 24.06 -1.89 0.41
N GLU A 132 25.28 -2.06 0.93
CA GLU A 132 26.30 -2.89 0.30
C GLU A 132 25.89 -4.36 0.24
N GLY A 133 25.30 -4.90 1.31
CA GLY A 133 24.75 -6.25 1.32
C GLY A 133 23.59 -6.43 0.32
N GLU A 134 22.69 -5.46 0.25
CA GLU A 134 21.58 -5.47 -0.68
C GLU A 134 22.02 -5.32 -2.15
N LEU A 135 23.05 -4.48 -2.41
CA LEU A 135 23.68 -4.36 -3.73
C LEU A 135 24.24 -5.71 -4.20
N ALA A 136 25.00 -6.39 -3.34
CA ALA A 136 25.51 -7.72 -3.64
C ALA A 136 24.39 -8.74 -3.94
N ALA A 137 23.26 -8.63 -3.21
CA ALA A 137 22.09 -9.45 -3.48
C ALA A 137 21.46 -9.12 -4.84
N TYR A 138 21.36 -7.84 -5.22
CA TYR A 138 20.84 -7.44 -6.54
C TYR A 138 21.73 -7.96 -7.67
N GLU A 139 23.06 -7.84 -7.53
CA GLU A 139 24.02 -8.38 -8.49
C GLU A 139 23.87 -9.90 -8.63
N GLN A 140 23.78 -10.64 -7.51
CA GLN A 140 23.60 -12.08 -7.49
C GLN A 140 22.28 -12.53 -8.17
N LEU A 141 21.20 -11.77 -7.99
CA LEU A 141 19.88 -12.06 -8.56
C LEU A 141 19.70 -11.52 -9.98
N GLY A 142 20.61 -10.66 -10.47
CA GLY A 142 20.49 -9.99 -11.75
C GLY A 142 19.39 -8.91 -11.77
N ILE A 143 19.14 -8.26 -10.64
CA ILE A 143 18.15 -7.19 -10.52
C ILE A 143 18.72 -5.89 -11.12
N PRO A 144 18.05 -5.25 -12.11
CA PRO A 144 18.47 -3.96 -12.64
C PRO A 144 18.46 -2.88 -11.55
N HIS A 145 19.57 -2.18 -11.40
CA HIS A 145 19.75 -1.25 -10.29
C HIS A 145 20.62 -0.04 -10.64
N HIS A 146 20.49 1.00 -9.81
CA HIS A 146 21.36 2.18 -9.79
C HIS A 146 21.96 2.38 -8.42
N VAL A 147 23.19 2.90 -8.37
CA VAL A 147 23.82 3.33 -7.12
C VAL A 147 24.05 4.84 -7.20
N LEU A 148 23.55 5.56 -6.22
CA LEU A 148 23.79 7.00 -6.07
C LEU A 148 24.75 7.22 -4.90
N PRO A 149 25.77 8.07 -5.06
CA PRO A 149 26.66 8.42 -3.95
C PRO A 149 25.96 9.24 -2.84
N SER A 150 24.85 9.89 -3.19
CA SER A 150 23.93 10.58 -2.28
C SER A 150 22.55 10.67 -2.91
N ALA A 151 21.50 10.39 -2.12
CA ALA A 151 20.12 10.61 -2.54
C ALA A 151 19.82 12.12 -2.57
N PRO A 152 19.10 12.65 -3.58
CA PRO A 152 18.74 14.06 -3.69
C PRO A 152 17.57 14.42 -2.76
N VAL A 153 17.73 14.17 -1.47
CA VAL A 153 16.75 14.46 -0.42
C VAL A 153 17.41 15.29 0.69
N PRO A 154 16.67 16.15 1.41
CA PRO A 154 17.22 17.05 2.43
C PRO A 154 17.50 16.32 3.76
N VAL A 155 18.05 15.13 3.66
CA VAL A 155 18.47 14.31 4.80
C VAL A 155 19.92 13.93 4.55
N ALA A 156 20.78 14.14 5.54
CA ALA A 156 22.17 13.68 5.45
C ALA A 156 22.19 12.16 5.19
N ASN A 157 22.76 11.76 4.07
CA ASN A 157 22.77 10.35 3.66
C ASN A 157 24.13 9.99 3.04
N ARG A 158 24.41 8.69 2.95
CA ARG A 158 25.68 8.12 2.48
C ARG A 158 25.54 7.26 1.24
N GLY A 159 24.53 7.56 0.42
CA GLY A 159 24.24 6.85 -0.81
C GLY A 159 22.85 6.21 -0.82
N ALA A 160 22.45 5.77 -2.00
CA ALA A 160 21.20 5.08 -2.22
C ALA A 160 21.33 3.97 -3.24
N LEU A 161 20.55 2.90 -3.06
CA LEU A 161 20.39 1.83 -4.02
C LEU A 161 19.01 1.95 -4.66
N GLY A 162 18.97 2.06 -5.98
CA GLY A 162 17.76 2.21 -6.78
C GLY A 162 17.40 0.93 -7.52
N MET A 163 16.10 0.61 -7.56
CA MET A 163 15.51 -0.43 -8.40
C MET A 163 14.71 0.23 -9.52
N GLU A 164 15.07 -0.09 -10.75
CA GLU A 164 14.41 0.44 -11.94
C GLU A 164 13.03 -0.16 -12.19
N ARG A 165 12.25 0.47 -13.07
CA ARG A 165 10.94 0.00 -13.55
C ARG A 165 9.93 -0.23 -12.43
N GLN A 166 10.01 0.59 -11.40
CA GLN A 166 9.00 0.68 -10.38
C GLN A 166 7.98 1.76 -10.77
N ALA A 167 6.98 2.02 -9.92
CA ALA A 167 5.95 2.99 -10.27
C ALA A 167 5.38 3.72 -9.06
N GLN A 168 4.67 4.78 -9.35
CA GLN A 168 3.78 5.48 -8.43
C GLN A 168 2.45 5.78 -9.12
N PHE A 169 1.40 5.99 -8.35
CA PHE A 169 0.06 6.20 -8.90
C PHE A 169 -0.87 6.90 -7.90
N ASN A 170 -2.10 7.20 -8.32
CA ASN A 170 -3.19 7.58 -7.43
C ASN A 170 -4.05 6.34 -7.10
N PRO A 171 -4.03 5.85 -5.85
CA PRO A 171 -4.66 4.57 -5.51
C PRO A 171 -6.18 4.61 -5.57
N LEU A 172 -6.80 5.76 -5.28
CA LEU A 172 -8.25 5.89 -5.36
C LEU A 172 -8.76 6.05 -6.79
N LYS A 173 -8.00 6.71 -7.69
CA LYS A 173 -8.36 6.75 -9.11
C LYS A 173 -8.37 5.35 -9.71
N LEU A 174 -7.33 4.52 -9.45
CA LEU A 174 -7.30 3.13 -9.90
C LEU A 174 -8.50 2.36 -9.35
N LEU A 175 -8.69 2.39 -8.03
CA LEU A 175 -9.74 1.64 -7.37
C LEU A 175 -11.13 2.03 -7.89
N PHE A 176 -11.41 3.32 -8.04
CA PHE A 176 -12.69 3.81 -8.54
C PHE A 176 -12.88 3.52 -10.04
N GLY A 177 -11.82 3.54 -10.83
CA GLY A 177 -11.85 3.09 -12.22
C GLY A 177 -12.24 1.61 -12.32
N LEU A 178 -11.62 0.74 -11.54
CA LEU A 178 -11.92 -0.70 -11.51
C LEU A 178 -13.36 -0.99 -11.11
N LEU A 179 -13.94 -0.24 -10.15
CA LEU A 179 -15.36 -0.37 -9.80
C LEU A 179 -16.30 -0.17 -11.01
N GLY A 180 -15.92 0.72 -11.93
CA GLY A 180 -16.65 0.95 -13.17
C GLY A 180 -16.52 -0.19 -14.19
N LEU A 181 -15.45 -0.99 -14.10
CA LEU A 181 -15.14 -2.07 -15.04
C LEU A 181 -15.69 -3.44 -14.60
N MET A 182 -16.28 -3.55 -13.41
CA MET A 182 -16.79 -4.81 -12.87
C MET A 182 -18.30 -4.76 -12.55
N PRO A 183 -19.18 -4.49 -13.55
CA PRO A 183 -20.63 -4.35 -13.32
C PRO A 183 -21.31 -5.65 -12.87
N SER A 184 -20.66 -6.79 -13.04
CA SER A 184 -21.14 -8.11 -12.62
C SER A 184 -20.85 -8.43 -11.14
N VAL A 185 -20.05 -7.61 -10.47
CA VAL A 185 -19.75 -7.77 -9.03
C VAL A 185 -20.80 -7.04 -8.20
N ASP A 186 -21.43 -7.76 -7.29
CA ASP A 186 -22.31 -7.15 -6.31
C ASP A 186 -21.47 -6.50 -5.18
N VAL A 187 -21.41 -5.18 -5.17
CA VAL A 187 -20.67 -4.43 -4.14
C VAL A 187 -21.64 -3.94 -3.07
N TYR A 188 -21.34 -4.26 -1.81
CA TYR A 188 -22.13 -3.84 -0.64
C TYR A 188 -21.26 -3.00 0.29
N GLU A 189 -21.65 -1.75 0.51
CA GLU A 189 -21.06 -0.85 1.50
C GLU A 189 -21.87 -0.80 2.79
N HIS A 190 -21.24 -0.32 3.85
CA HIS A 190 -21.87 -0.25 5.19
C HIS A 190 -22.45 -1.59 5.65
N ALA A 191 -21.78 -2.68 5.29
CA ALA A 191 -22.15 -4.05 5.61
C ALA A 191 -20.99 -4.70 6.38
N PHE A 192 -20.88 -4.40 7.67
CA PHE A 192 -19.80 -4.90 8.51
C PHE A 192 -19.99 -6.38 8.80
N VAL A 193 -19.02 -7.20 8.38
CA VAL A 193 -19.03 -8.64 8.66
C VAL A 193 -18.65 -8.87 10.13
N THR A 194 -19.57 -9.46 10.88
CA THR A 194 -19.41 -9.72 12.31
C THR A 194 -18.96 -11.14 12.63
N ASP A 195 -19.27 -12.09 11.74
CA ASP A 195 -18.94 -13.50 11.91
C ASP A 195 -18.82 -14.21 10.57
N VAL A 196 -17.96 -15.23 10.53
CA VAL A 196 -17.84 -16.14 9.37
C VAL A 196 -17.85 -17.57 9.89
N SER A 197 -18.82 -18.36 9.44
CA SER A 197 -18.99 -19.76 9.83
C SER A 197 -19.16 -20.64 8.59
N GLY A 198 -18.21 -21.54 8.37
CA GLY A 198 -18.17 -22.35 7.17
C GLY A 198 -18.06 -21.48 5.92
N ASN A 199 -19.03 -21.56 5.03
CA ASN A 199 -19.12 -20.80 3.79
C ASN A 199 -20.07 -19.58 3.85
N MET A 200 -20.44 -19.13 5.05
CA MET A 200 -21.37 -18.03 5.25
C MET A 200 -20.75 -16.91 6.10
N ALA A 201 -20.82 -15.69 5.59
CA ALA A 201 -20.48 -14.47 6.32
C ALA A 201 -21.77 -13.76 6.77
N ARG A 202 -21.82 -13.33 8.02
CA ARG A 202 -22.93 -12.59 8.62
C ARG A 202 -22.59 -11.12 8.81
N THR A 203 -23.56 -10.28 8.51
CA THR A 203 -23.52 -8.85 8.79
C THR A 203 -24.71 -8.45 9.66
N ASP A 204 -24.77 -7.19 10.06
CA ASP A 204 -25.93 -6.59 10.75
C ASP A 204 -27.17 -6.46 9.84
N ARG A 205 -27.05 -6.69 8.53
CA ARG A 205 -28.11 -6.47 7.53
C ARG A 205 -28.53 -7.74 6.76
N GLY A 206 -27.86 -8.85 6.99
CA GLY A 206 -28.13 -10.12 6.31
C GLY A 206 -26.90 -11.01 6.27
N SER A 207 -26.96 -12.05 5.45
CA SER A 207 -25.84 -12.98 5.28
C SER A 207 -25.49 -13.18 3.80
N ILE A 208 -24.23 -13.57 3.56
CA ILE A 208 -23.78 -13.96 2.22
C ILE A 208 -23.17 -15.35 2.32
N THR A 209 -23.70 -16.28 1.54
CA THR A 209 -23.15 -17.63 1.39
C THR A 209 -22.36 -17.69 0.09
N ALA A 210 -21.13 -18.23 0.13
CA ALA A 210 -20.28 -18.37 -1.05
C ALA A 210 -19.51 -19.69 -1.01
N ASP A 211 -19.13 -20.23 -2.18
CA ASP A 211 -18.31 -21.42 -2.25
C ASP A 211 -16.88 -21.14 -1.73
N HIS A 212 -16.40 -19.90 -1.94
CA HIS A 212 -15.09 -19.43 -1.47
C HIS A 212 -15.24 -18.06 -0.79
N ILE A 213 -14.46 -17.85 0.29
CA ILE A 213 -14.39 -16.56 0.99
C ILE A 213 -12.94 -16.07 1.00
N VAL A 214 -12.75 -14.85 0.50
CA VAL A 214 -11.48 -14.13 0.51
C VAL A 214 -11.50 -13.06 1.58
N PHE A 215 -10.54 -13.11 2.51
CA PHE A 215 -10.37 -12.09 3.54
C PHE A 215 -9.36 -11.05 3.07
N ALA A 216 -9.83 -9.85 2.76
CA ALA A 216 -9.04 -8.69 2.36
C ALA A 216 -9.17 -7.53 3.38
N THR A 217 -9.30 -7.88 4.65
CA THR A 217 -9.68 -6.99 5.76
C THR A 217 -8.53 -6.22 6.38
N HIS A 218 -7.34 -6.27 5.78
CA HIS A 218 -6.10 -5.65 6.26
C HIS A 218 -5.58 -6.23 7.59
N TYR A 219 -6.45 -6.40 8.57
CA TYR A 219 -6.17 -7.09 9.83
C TYR A 219 -7.08 -8.32 9.96
N PRO A 220 -6.60 -9.44 10.52
CA PRO A 220 -7.35 -10.68 10.57
C PRO A 220 -8.71 -10.54 11.29
N LEU A 221 -9.80 -10.86 10.58
CA LEU A 221 -11.14 -10.93 11.16
C LEU A 221 -11.35 -12.27 11.85
N VAL A 222 -10.90 -13.37 11.23
CA VAL A 222 -10.99 -14.75 11.78
C VAL A 222 -9.63 -15.13 12.36
N ASN A 223 -9.60 -15.36 13.65
CA ASN A 223 -8.38 -15.67 14.38
C ASN A 223 -8.21 -17.15 14.75
N VAL A 224 -9.24 -17.97 14.60
CA VAL A 224 -9.24 -19.41 14.96
C VAL A 224 -9.64 -20.25 13.74
N PRO A 225 -8.86 -21.24 13.35
CA PRO A 225 -7.53 -21.60 13.85
C PRO A 225 -6.48 -20.63 13.30
N GLY A 226 -5.31 -20.54 13.84
CA GLY A 226 -4.19 -19.80 13.25
C GLY A 226 -3.63 -18.70 14.15
N LEU A 227 -4.45 -18.12 15.04
CA LEU A 227 -4.05 -17.07 15.98
C LEU A 227 -3.24 -15.95 15.30
N TYR A 228 -3.74 -15.45 14.15
CA TYR A 228 -3.04 -14.50 13.31
C TYR A 228 -2.67 -13.21 14.04
N PHE A 229 -3.53 -12.73 14.96
CA PHE A 229 -3.25 -11.56 15.81
C PHE A 229 -1.95 -11.67 16.63
N MET A 230 -1.47 -12.90 16.88
CA MET A 230 -0.18 -13.13 17.55
C MET A 230 1.02 -13.08 16.61
N LYS A 231 0.78 -13.12 15.30
CA LYS A 231 1.80 -13.17 14.25
C LYS A 231 1.96 -11.85 13.51
N GLU A 232 1.15 -10.87 13.88
CA GLU A 232 1.09 -9.58 13.20
C GLU A 232 1.01 -8.45 14.23
N HIS A 233 1.47 -7.30 13.84
CA HIS A 233 1.27 -6.08 14.60
C HIS A 233 1.08 -4.91 13.64
N GLN A 234 0.49 -3.84 14.14
CA GLN A 234 0.26 -2.65 13.32
C GLN A 234 1.27 -1.57 13.63
N GLU A 235 1.78 -0.92 12.58
CA GLU A 235 2.61 0.27 12.65
C GLU A 235 1.90 1.44 12.03
N ARG A 236 1.96 2.59 12.69
CA ARG A 236 1.36 3.82 12.22
C ARG A 236 2.44 4.72 11.67
N SER A 237 2.21 5.29 10.49
CA SER A 237 3.07 6.30 9.87
C SER A 237 2.25 7.49 9.41
N TYR A 238 2.93 8.60 9.13
CA TYR A 238 2.32 9.89 8.80
C TYR A 238 2.85 10.38 7.47
N ALA A 239 2.02 11.13 6.76
CA ALA A 239 2.40 11.76 5.51
C ALA A 239 1.86 13.18 5.43
N VAL A 240 2.62 14.06 4.78
CA VAL A 240 2.21 15.41 4.40
C VAL A 240 2.48 15.63 2.92
N ALA A 241 1.64 16.41 2.26
CA ALA A 241 1.84 16.90 0.92
C ALA A 241 2.16 18.39 0.95
N LEU A 242 3.32 18.75 0.45
CA LEU A 242 3.88 20.11 0.48
C LEU A 242 3.82 20.73 -0.92
N GLU A 243 3.16 21.88 -1.03
CA GLU A 243 3.16 22.72 -2.22
C GLU A 243 4.33 23.73 -2.12
N GLY A 244 5.00 23.99 -3.26
CA GLY A 244 6.13 24.90 -3.33
C GLY A 244 7.46 24.32 -2.80
N ALA A 245 7.51 23.06 -2.40
CA ALA A 245 8.75 22.36 -2.13
C ALA A 245 9.42 21.88 -3.43
N PRO A 246 10.78 21.80 -3.49
CA PRO A 246 11.47 21.18 -4.62
C PRO A 246 11.00 19.73 -4.82
N LEU A 247 10.63 19.42 -6.07
CA LEU A 247 10.16 18.09 -6.46
C LEU A 247 11.34 17.13 -6.65
N VAL A 248 11.12 15.84 -6.42
CA VAL A 248 12.11 14.79 -6.63
C VAL A 248 11.73 13.90 -7.80
N ASP A 249 12.72 13.43 -8.57
CA ASP A 249 12.51 12.42 -9.58
C ASP A 249 12.92 11.05 -9.04
N GLY A 250 11.93 10.22 -8.75
CA GLY A 250 12.06 8.95 -8.09
C GLY A 250 11.28 8.87 -6.77
N MET A 251 11.26 7.67 -6.20
CA MET A 251 10.63 7.37 -4.91
C MET A 251 11.72 7.01 -3.91
N PHE A 252 11.87 7.76 -2.85
CA PHE A 252 12.95 7.59 -1.88
C PHE A 252 12.39 7.11 -0.54
N ILE A 253 13.06 6.16 0.09
CA ILE A 253 12.77 5.66 1.45
C ILE A 253 14.08 5.62 2.22
N GLY A 254 14.12 6.25 3.39
CA GLY A 254 15.25 6.13 4.30
C GLY A 254 15.21 4.78 5.01
N ASN A 255 16.31 4.03 4.99
CA ASN A 255 16.42 2.79 5.75
C ASN A 255 16.19 3.01 7.26
N ALA A 256 15.84 1.96 7.97
CA ALA A 256 15.65 1.98 9.43
C ALA A 256 14.64 3.04 9.92
N GLY A 257 13.55 3.25 9.20
CA GLY A 257 12.47 4.17 9.59
C GLY A 257 12.76 5.64 9.30
N GLY A 258 13.65 5.94 8.34
CA GLY A 258 13.89 7.27 7.83
C GLY A 258 12.68 7.87 7.10
N PHE A 259 12.80 9.16 6.72
CA PHE A 259 11.77 9.81 5.92
C PHE A 259 11.67 9.22 4.52
N SER A 260 10.48 9.26 3.93
CA SER A 260 10.26 8.90 2.54
C SER A 260 9.81 10.11 1.73
N PHE A 261 10.18 10.14 0.44
CA PHE A 261 9.89 11.25 -0.45
C PHE A 261 9.42 10.70 -1.80
N ARG A 262 8.43 11.36 -2.39
CA ARG A 262 8.03 11.22 -3.79
C ARG A 262 7.26 12.44 -4.24
N THR A 263 7.19 12.65 -5.54
CA THR A 263 6.39 13.71 -6.16
C THR A 263 5.03 13.18 -6.61
N TYR A 264 3.99 13.99 -6.52
CA TYR A 264 2.71 13.78 -7.19
C TYR A 264 2.15 15.13 -7.65
N GLY A 265 2.08 15.34 -8.97
CA GLY A 265 1.74 16.64 -9.55
C GLY A 265 2.69 17.73 -9.04
N GLU A 266 2.14 18.75 -8.45
CA GLU A 266 2.89 19.90 -7.86
C GLU A 266 3.30 19.68 -6.39
N TYR A 267 2.96 18.53 -5.80
CA TYR A 267 3.20 18.25 -4.39
C TYR A 267 4.41 17.35 -4.19
N LEU A 268 5.25 17.74 -3.23
CA LEU A 268 6.21 16.82 -2.62
C LEU A 268 5.52 16.09 -1.45
N LEU A 269 5.42 14.77 -1.55
CA LEU A 269 4.93 13.93 -0.46
C LEU A 269 6.09 13.54 0.43
N VAL A 270 5.98 13.86 1.70
CA VAL A 270 6.95 13.46 2.73
C VAL A 270 6.25 12.51 3.71
N GLY A 271 6.81 11.30 3.88
CA GLY A 271 6.32 10.30 4.82
C GLY A 271 7.33 10.03 5.93
N GLY A 272 6.86 9.63 7.11
CA GLY A 272 7.74 9.30 8.24
C GLY A 272 7.06 9.36 9.60
N GLY A 273 7.87 9.42 10.66
CA GLY A 273 7.36 9.52 12.03
C GLY A 273 6.69 8.23 12.53
N GLY A 274 7.00 7.09 11.88
CA GLY A 274 6.38 5.80 12.18
C GLY A 274 6.64 5.32 13.61
N HIS A 275 5.67 4.57 14.14
CA HIS A 275 5.75 3.90 15.44
C HIS A 275 4.76 2.74 15.52
N ARG A 276 5.03 1.77 16.38
CA ARG A 276 4.11 0.67 16.65
C ARG A 276 2.80 1.21 17.23
N THR A 277 1.66 0.80 16.67
CA THR A 277 0.34 1.22 17.13
C THR A 277 0.10 0.81 18.58
N GLY A 278 -0.39 1.75 19.38
CA GLY A 278 -0.61 1.56 20.83
C GLY A 278 0.64 1.69 21.71
N GLN A 279 1.83 1.81 21.15
CA GLN A 279 3.09 1.94 21.90
C GLN A 279 3.86 3.23 21.58
N GLY A 280 3.30 4.11 20.77
CA GLY A 280 3.97 5.32 20.33
C GLY A 280 3.38 6.59 20.93
N PRO A 281 3.89 7.73 20.52
CA PRO A 281 3.37 9.02 20.88
C PRO A 281 1.91 9.18 20.42
N LYS A 282 1.22 10.16 20.98
CA LYS A 282 -0.13 10.52 20.50
C LYS A 282 -0.06 10.89 19.02
N PRO A 283 -1.12 10.69 18.23
CA PRO A 283 -1.12 11.04 16.79
C PRO A 283 -0.66 12.47 16.51
N THR A 284 -0.95 13.42 17.41
CA THR A 284 -0.48 14.81 17.34
C THR A 284 1.04 14.95 17.35
N GLU A 285 1.75 14.08 18.06
CA GLU A 285 3.23 14.11 18.15
C GLU A 285 3.88 13.51 16.90
N GLY A 286 3.26 12.49 16.27
CA GLY A 286 3.73 11.93 15.00
C GLY A 286 3.70 12.98 13.88
N TYR A 287 2.62 13.74 13.77
CA TYR A 287 2.55 14.88 12.86
C TYR A 287 3.54 15.99 13.22
N ALA A 288 3.75 16.27 14.49
CA ALA A 288 4.70 17.29 14.92
C ALA A 288 6.12 16.99 14.42
N LYS A 289 6.56 15.72 14.47
CA LYS A 289 7.87 15.30 13.98
C LYS A 289 8.04 15.55 12.48
N ILE A 290 7.07 15.16 11.66
CA ILE A 290 7.16 15.32 10.21
C ILE A 290 7.02 16.80 9.81
N ARG A 291 6.18 17.57 10.51
CA ARG A 291 6.02 19.02 10.29
C ARG A 291 7.25 19.81 10.69
N ALA A 292 7.91 19.47 11.79
CA ALA A 292 9.16 20.09 12.21
C ALA A 292 10.25 19.86 11.14
N PHE A 293 10.39 18.63 10.67
CA PHE A 293 11.28 18.31 9.57
C PHE A 293 10.95 19.10 8.29
N ALA A 294 9.66 19.12 7.89
CA ALA A 294 9.24 19.83 6.68
C ALA A 294 9.51 21.35 6.77
N ALA A 295 9.29 21.96 7.92
CA ALA A 295 9.55 23.38 8.14
C ALA A 295 11.04 23.72 8.08
N GLU A 296 11.90 22.84 8.57
CA GLU A 296 13.35 23.01 8.51
C GLU A 296 13.90 22.77 7.10
N ALA A 297 13.49 21.67 6.45
CA ALA A 297 14.01 21.25 5.17
C ALA A 297 13.47 22.08 3.99
N TYR A 298 12.25 22.60 4.10
CA TYR A 298 11.54 23.29 3.03
C TYR A 298 10.90 24.60 3.53
N PRO A 299 11.71 25.59 3.97
CA PRO A 299 11.18 26.84 4.47
C PRO A 299 10.39 27.57 3.37
N GLY A 300 9.14 27.87 3.65
CA GLY A 300 8.21 28.51 2.69
C GLY A 300 7.28 27.56 1.94
N ALA A 301 7.50 26.26 1.98
CA ALA A 301 6.54 25.29 1.47
C ALA A 301 5.26 25.25 2.34
N GLN A 302 4.13 25.00 1.70
CA GLN A 302 2.83 24.96 2.40
C GLN A 302 2.29 23.54 2.48
N GLU A 303 1.95 23.09 3.70
CA GLU A 303 1.22 21.82 3.89
C GLU A 303 -0.20 21.99 3.35
N ARG A 304 -0.55 21.25 2.30
CA ARG A 304 -1.90 21.22 1.73
C ARG A 304 -2.73 20.06 2.23
N TYR A 305 -2.09 18.89 2.40
CA TYR A 305 -2.75 17.69 2.88
C TYR A 305 -1.88 17.00 3.93
N ALA A 306 -2.53 16.33 4.87
CA ALA A 306 -1.88 15.51 5.87
C ALA A 306 -2.76 14.31 6.20
N TRP A 307 -2.16 13.13 6.29
CA TRP A 307 -2.87 11.89 6.63
C TRP A 307 -1.95 10.93 7.39
N ALA A 308 -2.55 9.91 7.97
CA ALA A 308 -1.82 8.83 8.62
C ALA A 308 -2.30 7.49 8.06
N THR A 309 -1.39 6.57 7.90
CA THR A 309 -1.69 5.19 7.55
C THR A 309 -1.36 4.25 8.70
N GLN A 310 -1.82 3.02 8.58
CA GLN A 310 -1.56 1.97 9.55
C GLN A 310 -1.28 0.68 8.79
N ASP A 311 -0.03 0.25 8.82
CA ASP A 311 0.43 -0.93 8.10
C ASP A 311 0.36 -2.16 9.01
N CYS A 312 0.03 -3.33 8.45
CA CYS A 312 0.05 -4.60 9.14
C CYS A 312 1.38 -5.29 8.87
N MET A 313 2.18 -5.44 9.91
CA MET A 313 3.53 -6.02 9.84
C MET A 313 3.49 -7.48 10.26
N SER A 314 3.95 -8.38 9.38
CA SER A 314 4.15 -9.79 9.69
C SER A 314 5.43 -10.02 10.51
N LEU A 315 5.53 -11.18 11.20
CA LEU A 315 6.71 -11.52 12.02
C LEU A 315 8.01 -11.69 11.21
N ASP A 316 7.92 -12.05 9.95
CA ASP A 316 9.09 -12.21 9.08
C ASP A 316 9.48 -10.91 8.37
N HIS A 317 8.66 -9.87 8.51
CA HIS A 317 8.83 -8.56 7.84
C HIS A 317 9.00 -8.67 6.31
N VAL A 318 8.34 -9.65 5.70
CA VAL A 318 8.27 -9.81 4.24
C VAL A 318 6.86 -9.44 3.81
N PRO A 319 6.70 -8.38 2.98
CA PRO A 319 5.41 -7.96 2.46
C PRO A 319 4.74 -9.01 1.56
#